data_9da43b0fe43b8c653844c3c283ad98c8
#
_entry.id   9da43b0fe43b8c653844c3c283ad98c8
#
_cell.length_a   1.000
_cell.length_b   1.000
_cell.length_c   1.000
_cell.angle_alpha   90.00
_cell.angle_beta   90.00
_cell.angle_gamma   90.00
#
_symmetry.space_group_name_H-M   'P 1'
#
loop_
_entity.id
_entity.type
_entity.pdbx_description
1 polymer ?
#
loop_
_entity_poly.entity_id
_entity_poly.type
_entity_poly.pdbx_seq_one_letter_code
_entity_poly.pdbx_strand_id
1 'polypeptide(L)'
;MPSSRKRPVLLLILVLAGAWLLTALYHVFKPLPEGVGEAWPTRPAEDVAVLIDDTWVEQAAADSQGEPRRHFDQAIFDEFFRLIGQAEKLAVVDMFLFNDMAGATTDTLRPLSEQLTDALIERKQQRPNLRAVLITDRFNTLYGGVRAPHLERLEAAGVRVVFTDLPRLRDSNPSWSALWRLCCQWAGNSTEGGWLPNPTGDGKVTLRTYLALINFKANHRKTLVVDEGDTWTGLVTSANAHDASSAHSNIALRFSGLYPDQVRRLVAIEGSVDIWFNDALK
;
A
#
# COMPACT_ATOMS: atom_id res chain seq x y z
N MET A 1 -8.55 12.89 57.95
CA MET A 1 -9.00 13.65 56.78
C MET A 1 -8.19 13.26 55.51
N PRO A 2 -8.66 12.34 54.68
CA PRO A 2 -7.96 11.98 53.44
C PRO A 2 -8.70 12.38 52.13
N SER A 3 -9.55 13.44 52.12
CA SER A 3 -10.40 13.72 50.95
C SER A 3 -9.90 14.78 49.96
N SER A 4 -8.87 15.55 50.33
CA SER A 4 -8.41 16.69 49.49
C SER A 4 -7.62 16.28 48.26
N ARG A 5 -6.84 15.19 48.31
CA ARG A 5 -6.00 14.74 47.17
C ARG A 5 -6.77 13.93 46.11
N LYS A 6 -7.94 13.39 46.40
CA LYS A 6 -8.72 12.56 45.47
C LYS A 6 -9.40 13.39 44.38
N ARG A 7 -9.82 14.61 44.70
CA ARG A 7 -10.51 15.51 43.72
C ARG A 7 -9.64 15.93 42.52
N PRO A 8 -8.38 16.39 42.71
CA PRO A 8 -7.55 16.78 41.55
C PRO A 8 -7.17 15.57 40.70
N VAL A 9 -6.98 14.39 41.29
CA VAL A 9 -6.69 13.16 40.52
C VAL A 9 -7.90 12.75 39.69
N LEU A 10 -9.11 12.77 40.28
CA LEU A 10 -10.34 12.48 39.54
C LEU A 10 -10.57 13.49 38.41
N LEU A 11 -10.34 14.77 38.62
CA LEU A 11 -10.45 15.78 37.59
C LEU A 11 -9.46 15.53 36.43
N LEU A 12 -8.23 15.20 36.75
CA LEU A 12 -7.22 14.86 35.73
C LEU A 12 -7.66 13.64 34.91
N ILE A 13 -8.15 12.59 35.54
CA ILE A 13 -8.67 11.40 34.84
C ILE A 13 -9.83 11.77 33.91
N LEU A 14 -10.77 12.58 34.38
CA LEU A 14 -11.91 13.03 33.57
C LEU A 14 -11.47 13.88 32.37
N VAL A 15 -10.50 14.77 32.56
CA VAL A 15 -9.92 15.58 31.47
C VAL A 15 -9.23 14.70 30.44
N LEU A 16 -8.41 13.74 30.86
CA LEU A 16 -7.73 12.80 29.95
C LEU A 16 -8.72 11.89 29.22
N ALA A 17 -9.73 11.37 29.91
CA ALA A 17 -10.80 10.58 29.29
C ALA A 17 -11.63 11.41 28.29
N GLY A 18 -11.93 12.67 28.63
CA GLY A 18 -12.60 13.58 27.73
C GLY A 18 -11.78 13.91 26.48
N ALA A 19 -10.49 14.18 26.66
CA ALA A 19 -9.58 14.42 25.54
C ALA A 19 -9.47 13.19 24.62
N TRP A 20 -9.34 12.02 25.20
CA TRP A 20 -9.33 10.74 24.45
C TRP A 20 -10.63 10.53 23.66
N LEU A 21 -11.79 10.70 24.31
CA LEU A 21 -13.09 10.53 23.67
C LEU A 21 -13.31 11.51 22.53
N LEU A 22 -13.03 12.81 22.77
CA LEU A 22 -13.17 13.85 21.74
C LEU A 22 -12.23 13.60 20.56
N THR A 23 -11.00 13.17 20.82
CA THR A 23 -10.04 12.81 19.76
C THR A 23 -10.56 11.62 18.95
N ALA A 24 -11.06 10.57 19.62
CA ALA A 24 -11.63 9.40 18.95
C ALA A 24 -12.81 9.79 18.05
N LEU A 25 -13.79 10.52 18.59
CA LEU A 25 -14.97 10.97 17.84
C LEU A 25 -14.59 11.86 16.65
N TYR A 26 -13.73 12.85 16.85
CA TYR A 26 -13.31 13.73 15.77
C TYR A 26 -12.67 12.92 14.62
N HIS A 27 -11.75 12.02 14.92
CA HIS A 27 -11.01 11.29 13.87
C HIS A 27 -11.79 10.16 13.20
N VAL A 28 -12.93 9.74 13.76
CA VAL A 28 -13.90 8.87 13.09
C VAL A 28 -14.71 9.63 12.05
N PHE A 29 -15.10 10.88 12.37
CA PHE A 29 -16.04 11.65 11.57
C PHE A 29 -15.41 12.81 10.78
N LYS A 30 -14.12 13.10 10.98
CA LYS A 30 -13.44 14.19 10.26
C LYS A 30 -13.64 14.07 8.74
N PRO A 31 -13.62 15.20 7.99
CA PRO A 31 -13.65 15.15 6.54
C PRO A 31 -12.47 14.34 6.00
N LEU A 32 -12.69 13.64 4.91
CA LEU A 32 -11.62 12.98 4.16
C LEU A 32 -10.83 14.01 3.35
N PRO A 33 -9.56 13.74 3.02
CA PRO A 33 -8.81 14.55 2.08
C PRO A 33 -9.52 14.64 0.73
N GLU A 34 -9.25 15.72 0.00
CA GLU A 34 -9.74 15.91 -1.36
C GLU A 34 -9.33 14.73 -2.25
N GLY A 35 -10.22 14.27 -3.12
CA GLY A 35 -10.01 13.11 -3.98
C GLY A 35 -10.21 11.74 -3.31
N VAL A 36 -10.48 11.71 -2.00
CA VAL A 36 -10.72 10.46 -1.26
C VAL A 36 -12.20 10.33 -0.88
N GLY A 37 -12.81 9.19 -1.26
CA GLY A 37 -14.21 8.92 -0.94
C GLY A 37 -15.22 9.70 -1.78
N GLU A 38 -14.81 10.17 -2.93
CA GLU A 38 -15.68 10.87 -3.89
C GLU A 38 -16.32 9.87 -4.87
N ALA A 39 -17.58 10.14 -5.22
CA ALA A 39 -18.28 9.44 -6.27
C ALA A 39 -18.36 10.32 -7.52
N TRP A 40 -18.01 9.75 -8.65
CA TRP A 40 -18.01 10.47 -9.93
C TRP A 40 -19.00 9.86 -10.91
N PRO A 41 -19.51 10.63 -11.89
CA PRO A 41 -20.34 10.09 -12.95
C PRO A 41 -19.66 8.93 -13.68
N THR A 42 -20.43 7.90 -13.98
CA THR A 42 -19.97 6.78 -14.80
C THR A 42 -19.60 7.26 -16.20
N ARG A 43 -18.53 6.69 -16.76
CA ARG A 43 -18.09 6.92 -18.13
C ARG A 43 -17.83 5.58 -18.82
N PRO A 44 -17.99 5.49 -20.13
CA PRO A 44 -17.61 4.29 -20.86
C PRO A 44 -16.09 4.05 -20.72
N ALA A 45 -15.71 2.80 -20.68
CA ALA A 45 -14.34 2.34 -20.82
C ALA A 45 -14.23 1.51 -22.08
N GLU A 46 -13.05 1.47 -22.66
CA GLU A 46 -12.74 0.68 -23.84
C GLU A 46 -11.85 -0.50 -23.43
N ASP A 47 -11.82 -1.54 -24.25
CA ASP A 47 -10.95 -2.73 -24.09
C ASP A 47 -10.93 -3.29 -22.67
N VAL A 48 -12.11 -3.51 -22.11
CA VAL A 48 -12.23 -4.06 -20.76
C VAL A 48 -11.90 -5.54 -20.77
N ALA A 49 -10.90 -5.93 -19.98
CA ALA A 49 -10.49 -7.31 -19.80
C ALA A 49 -10.45 -7.69 -18.32
N VAL A 50 -10.93 -8.88 -18.01
CA VAL A 50 -10.77 -9.51 -16.69
C VAL A 50 -9.57 -10.42 -16.73
N LEU A 51 -8.64 -10.23 -15.79
CA LEU A 51 -7.46 -11.07 -15.61
C LEU A 51 -7.63 -11.86 -14.30
N ILE A 52 -7.23 -13.09 -14.31
CA ILE A 52 -7.36 -14.00 -13.17
C ILE A 52 -6.02 -14.66 -12.91
N ASP A 53 -5.57 -14.58 -11.66
CA ASP A 53 -4.56 -15.49 -11.14
C ASP A 53 -5.31 -16.61 -10.43
N ASP A 54 -5.14 -17.84 -10.87
CA ASP A 54 -5.75 -19.00 -10.25
C ASP A 54 -4.70 -19.93 -9.65
N THR A 55 -5.01 -20.43 -8.45
CA THR A 55 -4.19 -21.37 -7.72
C THR A 55 -5.08 -22.48 -7.21
N TRP A 56 -4.80 -23.72 -7.65
CA TRP A 56 -5.57 -24.87 -7.19
C TRP A 56 -4.66 -26.03 -6.81
N VAL A 57 -5.21 -26.94 -6.03
CA VAL A 57 -4.50 -28.14 -5.58
C VAL A 57 -5.14 -29.35 -6.23
N GLU A 58 -4.36 -30.07 -7.01
CA GLU A 58 -4.74 -31.37 -7.52
C GLU A 58 -4.53 -32.40 -6.42
N GLN A 59 -5.62 -33.04 -5.99
CA GLN A 59 -5.52 -34.10 -5.00
C GLN A 59 -4.90 -35.35 -5.66
N ALA A 60 -3.96 -35.96 -4.96
CA ALA A 60 -3.44 -37.25 -5.39
C ALA A 60 -4.59 -38.26 -5.47
N ALA A 61 -4.55 -39.14 -6.47
CA ALA A 61 -5.55 -40.20 -6.59
C ALA A 61 -5.60 -41.02 -5.29
N ALA A 62 -6.80 -41.45 -4.90
CA ALA A 62 -7.07 -42.07 -3.59
C ALA A 62 -6.20 -43.31 -3.28
N ASP A 63 -5.57 -43.91 -4.29
CA ASP A 63 -4.69 -45.06 -4.23
C ASP A 63 -3.19 -44.75 -4.42
N SER A 64 -2.86 -43.45 -4.59
CA SER A 64 -1.48 -43.01 -4.76
C SER A 64 -0.94 -42.40 -3.44
N GLN A 65 0.30 -42.75 -3.09
CA GLN A 65 1.05 -42.13 -1.97
C GLN A 65 1.65 -40.77 -2.39
N GLY A 66 1.13 -40.14 -3.45
CA GLY A 66 1.61 -38.83 -3.94
C GLY A 66 1.15 -37.70 -3.06
N GLU A 67 2.02 -36.69 -2.86
CA GLU A 67 1.63 -35.47 -2.22
C GLU A 67 0.72 -34.62 -3.14
N PRO A 68 -0.21 -33.84 -2.59
CA PRO A 68 -1.03 -32.90 -3.36
C PRO A 68 -0.16 -31.95 -4.16
N ARG A 69 -0.44 -31.80 -5.44
CA ARG A 69 0.32 -30.91 -6.34
C ARG A 69 -0.41 -29.59 -6.51
N ARG A 70 0.29 -28.50 -6.24
CA ARG A 70 -0.22 -27.15 -6.45
C ARG A 70 0.06 -26.69 -7.89
N HIS A 71 -0.95 -26.13 -8.52
CA HIS A 71 -0.91 -25.57 -9.87
C HIS A 71 -1.20 -24.08 -9.83
N PHE A 72 -0.62 -23.35 -10.77
CA PHE A 72 -0.75 -21.90 -10.88
C PHE A 72 -1.01 -21.52 -12.34
N ASP A 73 -1.95 -20.60 -12.55
CA ASP A 73 -2.16 -19.91 -13.81
C ASP A 73 -2.25 -18.41 -13.47
N GLN A 74 -1.24 -17.63 -13.90
CA GLN A 74 -1.07 -16.24 -13.48
C GLN A 74 -0.96 -15.32 -14.68
N ALA A 75 -1.82 -14.32 -14.75
CA ALA A 75 -1.90 -13.35 -15.83
C ALA A 75 -1.73 -11.90 -15.37
N ILE A 76 -2.01 -11.61 -14.08
CA ILE A 76 -2.14 -10.23 -13.60
C ILE A 76 -0.81 -9.48 -13.65
N PHE A 77 0.24 -10.03 -13.03
CA PHE A 77 1.53 -9.35 -13.01
C PHE A 77 2.26 -9.42 -14.35
N ASP A 78 1.98 -10.41 -15.20
CA ASP A 78 2.52 -10.42 -16.56
C ASP A 78 1.97 -9.25 -17.38
N GLU A 79 0.67 -8.98 -17.29
CA GLU A 79 0.07 -7.79 -17.91
C GLU A 79 0.55 -6.50 -17.24
N PHE A 80 0.71 -6.49 -15.94
CA PHE A 80 1.24 -5.34 -15.19
C PHE A 80 2.62 -4.93 -15.70
N PHE A 81 3.53 -5.89 -15.85
CA PHE A 81 4.89 -5.64 -16.37
C PHE A 81 4.90 -5.28 -17.85
N ARG A 82 4.02 -5.90 -18.65
CA ARG A 82 3.85 -5.55 -20.06
C ARG A 82 3.46 -4.06 -20.20
N LEU A 83 2.49 -3.62 -19.43
CA LEU A 83 2.02 -2.23 -19.45
C LEU A 83 3.13 -1.25 -19.00
N ILE A 84 3.84 -1.55 -17.92
CA ILE A 84 4.99 -0.75 -17.47
C ILE A 84 6.04 -0.67 -18.58
N GLY A 85 6.36 -1.81 -19.23
CA GLY A 85 7.35 -1.89 -20.32
C GLY A 85 6.97 -1.09 -21.57
N GLN A 86 5.74 -0.67 -21.73
CA GLN A 86 5.26 0.13 -22.85
C GLN A 86 5.07 1.62 -22.52
N ALA A 87 4.99 2.00 -21.24
CA ALA A 87 4.76 3.37 -20.82
C ALA A 87 5.85 4.33 -21.31
N GLU A 88 5.49 5.45 -21.92
CA GLU A 88 6.43 6.44 -22.46
C GLU A 88 6.41 7.78 -21.71
N LYS A 89 5.25 8.17 -21.17
CA LYS A 89 5.01 9.46 -20.52
C LYS A 89 4.82 9.32 -19.02
N LEU A 90 3.99 8.35 -18.61
CA LEU A 90 3.58 8.18 -17.22
C LEU A 90 3.40 6.71 -16.85
N ALA A 91 3.95 6.30 -15.72
CA ALA A 91 3.63 5.04 -15.05
C ALA A 91 3.41 5.33 -13.56
N VAL A 92 2.19 5.07 -13.08
CA VAL A 92 1.85 5.23 -11.67
C VAL A 92 1.37 3.91 -11.11
N VAL A 93 2.10 3.41 -10.16
CA VAL A 93 1.77 2.23 -9.38
C VAL A 93 1.31 2.70 -8.00
N ASP A 94 0.11 2.30 -7.58
CA ASP A 94 -0.34 2.43 -6.19
C ASP A 94 -0.48 1.02 -5.62
N MET A 95 0.40 0.65 -4.69
CA MET A 95 0.55 -0.72 -4.23
C MET A 95 0.62 -0.79 -2.71
N PHE A 96 -0.40 -1.41 -2.10
CA PHE A 96 -0.47 -1.57 -0.65
C PHE A 96 0.69 -2.38 -0.09
N LEU A 97 0.80 -3.66 -0.46
CA LEU A 97 1.96 -4.48 -0.09
C LEU A 97 2.92 -4.54 -1.28
N PHE A 98 4.11 -4.06 -1.03
CA PHE A 98 5.22 -4.08 -1.96
C PHE A 98 6.49 -4.38 -1.17
N ASN A 99 6.72 -5.63 -0.91
CA ASN A 99 7.84 -6.11 -0.08
C ASN A 99 8.04 -7.62 -0.20
N ASP A 100 9.17 -8.09 0.28
CA ASP A 100 9.59 -9.50 0.36
C ASP A 100 9.34 -10.14 1.75
N MET A 101 8.55 -9.49 2.60
CA MET A 101 8.29 -9.93 3.98
C MET A 101 7.45 -11.21 3.99
N ALA A 102 8.10 -12.37 3.94
CA ALA A 102 7.41 -13.66 3.87
C ALA A 102 6.92 -14.17 5.24
N GLY A 103 7.36 -13.58 6.35
CA GLY A 103 7.06 -14.07 7.69
C GLY A 103 7.62 -15.48 7.90
N ALA A 104 6.78 -16.38 8.35
CA ALA A 104 7.12 -17.81 8.53
C ALA A 104 6.82 -18.66 7.29
N THR A 105 6.27 -18.09 6.21
CA THR A 105 5.95 -18.84 5.00
C THR A 105 7.18 -19.00 4.10
N THR A 106 7.37 -20.19 3.56
CA THR A 106 8.34 -20.46 2.50
C THR A 106 7.68 -20.71 1.15
N ASP A 107 6.36 -20.56 1.10
CA ASP A 107 5.55 -20.88 -0.07
C ASP A 107 5.36 -19.65 -0.95
N THR A 108 6.44 -19.20 -1.58
CA THR A 108 6.44 -18.10 -2.54
C THR A 108 6.56 -18.67 -3.95
N LEU A 109 5.79 -18.12 -4.90
CA LEU A 109 5.85 -18.51 -6.31
C LEU A 109 6.77 -17.61 -7.12
N ARG A 110 6.68 -16.29 -6.89
CA ARG A 110 7.41 -15.27 -7.65
C ARG A 110 7.99 -14.22 -6.70
N PRO A 111 9.19 -13.71 -6.95
CA PRO A 111 9.73 -12.54 -6.24
C PRO A 111 9.11 -11.25 -6.79
N LEU A 112 7.81 -11.05 -6.58
CA LEU A 112 7.04 -9.97 -7.19
C LEU A 112 7.54 -8.58 -6.79
N SER A 113 8.05 -8.42 -5.57
CA SER A 113 8.63 -7.17 -5.10
C SER A 113 9.89 -6.80 -5.89
N GLU A 114 10.77 -7.76 -6.16
CA GLU A 114 11.94 -7.54 -6.99
C GLU A 114 11.58 -7.31 -8.45
N GLN A 115 10.69 -8.15 -9.01
CA GLN A 115 10.23 -8.02 -10.40
C GLN A 115 9.60 -6.64 -10.69
N LEU A 116 8.76 -6.12 -9.80
CA LEU A 116 8.17 -4.79 -9.96
C LEU A 116 9.22 -3.68 -9.84
N THR A 117 10.17 -3.84 -8.90
CA THR A 117 11.28 -2.91 -8.74
C THR A 117 12.09 -2.82 -10.03
N ASP A 118 12.49 -3.96 -10.57
CA ASP A 118 13.32 -4.03 -11.77
C ASP A 118 12.57 -3.52 -13.01
N ALA A 119 11.30 -3.87 -13.18
CA ALA A 119 10.47 -3.37 -14.29
C ALA A 119 10.38 -1.83 -14.30
N LEU A 120 10.16 -1.20 -13.16
CA LEU A 120 10.11 0.26 -13.05
C LEU A 120 11.47 0.91 -13.30
N ILE A 121 12.54 0.34 -12.76
CA ILE A 121 13.91 0.84 -12.96
C ILE A 121 14.31 0.71 -14.42
N GLU A 122 14.14 -0.46 -15.01
CA GLU A 122 14.48 -0.71 -16.42
C GLU A 122 13.72 0.24 -17.35
N ARG A 123 12.40 0.40 -17.14
CA ARG A 123 11.62 1.32 -17.95
C ARG A 123 12.07 2.76 -17.79
N LYS A 124 12.37 3.20 -16.58
CA LYS A 124 12.89 4.54 -16.29
C LYS A 124 14.25 4.78 -16.94
N GLN A 125 15.12 3.78 -17.00
CA GLN A 125 16.41 3.86 -17.70
C GLN A 125 16.23 3.94 -19.23
N GLN A 126 15.33 3.13 -19.79
CA GLN A 126 15.02 3.15 -21.24
C GLN A 126 14.32 4.45 -21.65
N ARG A 127 13.56 5.07 -20.76
CA ARG A 127 12.82 6.33 -20.98
C ARG A 127 13.12 7.33 -19.85
N PRO A 128 14.25 8.05 -19.92
CA PRO A 128 14.66 8.99 -18.85
C PRO A 128 13.62 10.07 -18.54
N ASN A 129 12.81 10.46 -19.52
CA ASN A 129 11.74 11.44 -19.38
C ASN A 129 10.43 10.85 -18.84
N LEU A 130 10.31 9.53 -18.71
CA LEU A 130 9.15 8.87 -18.11
C LEU A 130 8.93 9.40 -16.69
N ARG A 131 7.72 9.77 -16.38
CA ARG A 131 7.30 10.06 -15.01
C ARG A 131 6.84 8.77 -14.35
N ALA A 132 7.73 8.12 -13.61
CA ALA A 132 7.45 6.91 -12.88
C ALA A 132 7.21 7.27 -11.41
N VAL A 133 6.08 6.84 -10.87
CA VAL A 133 5.66 7.07 -9.49
C VAL A 133 5.22 5.76 -8.87
N LEU A 134 5.75 5.46 -7.71
CA LEU A 134 5.24 4.42 -6.82
C LEU A 134 4.59 5.08 -5.60
N ILE A 135 3.32 4.82 -5.40
CA ILE A 135 2.60 5.16 -4.18
C ILE A 135 2.48 3.89 -3.36
N THR A 136 2.87 3.94 -2.10
CA THR A 136 2.88 2.74 -1.27
C THR A 136 2.57 3.05 0.20
N ASP A 137 2.37 2.02 0.99
CA ASP A 137 2.03 2.15 2.40
C ASP A 137 3.27 2.08 3.30
N ARG A 138 3.25 2.81 4.40
CA ARG A 138 4.31 2.77 5.42
C ARG A 138 4.45 1.41 6.10
N PHE A 139 3.47 0.51 5.92
CA PHE A 139 3.59 -0.88 6.34
C PHE A 139 4.82 -1.55 5.73
N ASN A 140 5.16 -1.23 4.47
CA ASN A 140 6.31 -1.81 3.76
C ASN A 140 7.67 -1.48 4.38
N THR A 141 7.71 -0.57 5.33
CA THR A 141 8.87 -0.26 6.18
C THR A 141 8.60 -0.55 7.66
N LEU A 142 7.54 -1.29 7.98
CA LEU A 142 7.02 -1.44 9.35
C LEU A 142 6.97 -0.08 10.08
N TYR A 143 6.40 0.92 9.40
CA TYR A 143 6.30 2.31 9.88
C TYR A 143 7.65 2.95 10.23
N GLY A 144 8.70 2.65 9.45
CA GLY A 144 10.06 3.12 9.64
C GLY A 144 10.88 2.28 10.63
N GLY A 145 10.44 1.07 10.93
CA GLY A 145 11.15 0.12 11.80
C GLY A 145 12.11 -0.82 11.08
N VAL A 146 11.97 -0.94 9.75
CA VAL A 146 12.89 -1.71 8.91
C VAL A 146 13.26 -0.92 7.66
N ARG A 147 14.43 -1.23 7.10
CA ARG A 147 14.84 -0.70 5.80
C ARG A 147 14.08 -1.40 4.68
N ALA A 148 13.89 -0.71 3.56
CA ALA A 148 13.29 -1.23 2.35
C ALA A 148 14.23 -0.96 1.15
N PRO A 149 15.25 -1.79 0.92
CA PRO A 149 16.27 -1.56 -0.10
C PRO A 149 15.70 -1.41 -1.51
N HIS A 150 14.62 -2.09 -1.83
CA HIS A 150 13.93 -1.97 -3.11
C HIS A 150 13.36 -0.56 -3.33
N LEU A 151 12.83 0.10 -2.30
CA LEU A 151 12.38 1.49 -2.39
C LEU A 151 13.55 2.45 -2.59
N GLU A 152 14.67 2.24 -1.86
CA GLU A 152 15.89 3.03 -2.04
C GLU A 152 16.45 2.90 -3.47
N ARG A 153 16.41 1.69 -4.06
CA ARG A 153 16.81 1.44 -5.46
C ARG A 153 15.93 2.20 -6.46
N LEU A 154 14.61 2.22 -6.24
CA LEU A 154 13.67 2.97 -7.08
C LEU A 154 13.96 4.48 -7.05
N GLU A 155 14.14 5.05 -5.86
CA GLU A 155 14.47 6.48 -5.70
C GLU A 155 15.81 6.81 -6.38
N ALA A 156 16.82 5.98 -6.20
CA ALA A 156 18.13 6.15 -6.84
C ALA A 156 18.06 6.09 -8.38
N ALA A 157 17.11 5.34 -8.93
CA ALA A 157 16.85 5.26 -10.37
C ALA A 157 15.96 6.42 -10.90
N GLY A 158 15.50 7.32 -10.04
CA GLY A 158 14.66 8.45 -10.41
C GLY A 158 13.15 8.12 -10.50
N VAL A 159 12.73 7.00 -9.92
CA VAL A 159 11.31 6.72 -9.67
C VAL A 159 10.90 7.47 -8.40
N ARG A 160 9.80 8.21 -8.47
CA ARG A 160 9.30 8.92 -7.29
C ARG A 160 8.55 7.97 -6.37
N VAL A 161 9.06 7.75 -5.17
CA VAL A 161 8.36 6.98 -4.13
C VAL A 161 7.57 7.92 -3.23
N VAL A 162 6.29 7.63 -3.05
CA VAL A 162 5.35 8.39 -2.23
C VAL A 162 4.70 7.47 -1.20
N PHE A 163 4.85 7.80 0.07
CA PHE A 163 4.13 7.11 1.13
C PHE A 163 2.80 7.78 1.42
N THR A 164 1.74 6.98 1.48
CA THR A 164 0.42 7.45 1.88
C THR A 164 0.45 8.13 3.25
N ASP A 165 -0.13 9.32 3.36
CA ASP A 165 -0.29 10.04 4.64
C ASP A 165 -1.49 9.48 5.43
N LEU A 166 -1.26 8.33 6.07
CA LEU A 166 -2.27 7.61 6.84
C LEU A 166 -2.92 8.43 7.98
N PRO A 167 -2.22 9.34 8.69
CA PRO A 167 -2.82 10.24 9.68
C PRO A 167 -3.98 11.08 9.15
N ARG A 168 -4.01 11.42 7.88
CA ARG A 168 -5.11 12.19 7.25
C ARG A 168 -6.38 11.38 7.08
N LEU A 169 -6.29 10.05 6.94
CA LEU A 169 -7.44 9.17 6.83
C LEU A 169 -8.20 9.05 8.16
N ARG A 170 -9.48 8.66 8.10
CA ARG A 170 -10.27 8.33 9.28
C ARG A 170 -9.67 7.15 10.02
N ASP A 171 -9.90 7.10 11.34
CA ASP A 171 -9.33 6.04 12.17
C ASP A 171 -10.15 4.75 12.06
N SER A 172 -9.48 3.63 11.77
CA SER A 172 -10.07 2.30 11.72
C SER A 172 -10.18 1.64 13.11
N ASN A 173 -9.30 2.04 14.05
CA ASN A 173 -9.32 1.61 15.45
C ASN A 173 -9.36 2.85 16.36
N PRO A 174 -10.54 3.49 16.54
CA PRO A 174 -10.64 4.80 17.18
C PRO A 174 -10.09 4.84 18.61
N SER A 175 -10.29 3.78 19.37
CA SER A 175 -9.84 3.69 20.76
C SER A 175 -8.33 3.79 20.89
N TRP A 176 -7.62 2.97 20.11
CA TRP A 176 -6.17 2.97 20.09
C TRP A 176 -5.62 4.20 19.37
N SER A 177 -6.20 4.56 18.24
CA SER A 177 -5.74 5.70 17.45
C SER A 177 -5.81 7.00 18.21
N ALA A 178 -6.85 7.22 19.05
CA ALA A 178 -6.94 8.41 19.90
C ALA A 178 -5.81 8.44 20.94
N LEU A 179 -5.55 7.32 21.63
CA LEU A 179 -4.42 7.22 22.53
C LEU A 179 -3.10 7.48 21.81
N TRP A 180 -2.88 6.81 20.68
CA TRP A 180 -1.72 6.98 19.83
C TRP A 180 -1.46 8.43 19.43
N ARG A 181 -2.50 9.18 19.04
CA ARG A 181 -2.41 10.58 18.68
C ARG A 181 -2.03 11.47 19.85
N LEU A 182 -2.55 11.19 21.04
CA LEU A 182 -2.29 12.00 22.23
C LEU A 182 -0.91 11.73 22.82
N CYS A 183 -0.42 10.48 22.78
CA CYS A 183 0.82 10.11 23.47
C CYS A 183 2.03 9.93 22.54
N CYS A 184 1.81 9.32 21.37
CA CYS A 184 2.91 8.53 20.84
C CYS A 184 3.23 8.80 19.35
N GLN A 185 2.32 9.38 18.57
CA GLN A 185 2.54 9.62 17.13
C GLN A 185 3.73 10.54 16.82
N TRP A 186 4.09 11.41 17.77
CA TRP A 186 5.13 12.43 17.63
C TRP A 186 6.55 11.86 17.73
N ALA A 187 6.71 10.71 18.38
CA ALA A 187 7.98 10.03 18.43
C ALA A 187 8.23 9.30 17.11
N GLY A 188 9.37 9.53 16.49
CA GLY A 188 9.80 8.82 15.29
C GLY A 188 9.99 7.32 15.54
N ASN A 189 10.24 6.56 14.48
CA ASN A 189 10.70 5.18 14.55
C ASN A 189 12.15 5.11 14.09
N SER A 190 12.81 3.97 14.34
CA SER A 190 14.20 3.74 13.93
C SER A 190 14.37 2.32 13.44
N THR A 191 15.22 2.15 12.44
CA THR A 191 15.70 0.86 11.97
C THR A 191 16.81 0.28 12.85
N GLU A 192 17.29 1.06 13.83
CA GLU A 192 18.35 0.69 14.76
C GLU A 192 17.85 0.62 16.20
N GLY A 193 18.56 -0.10 17.05
CA GLY A 193 18.23 -0.19 18.48
C GLY A 193 16.99 -1.00 18.82
N GLY A 194 16.45 -1.75 17.87
CA GLY A 194 15.36 -2.69 18.10
C GLY A 194 15.75 -3.81 19.07
N TRP A 195 14.83 -4.19 19.95
CA TRP A 195 15.03 -5.28 20.92
C TRP A 195 13.90 -6.32 20.90
N LEU A 196 12.78 -6.01 20.27
CA LEU A 196 11.66 -6.94 20.05
C LEU A 196 11.86 -7.71 18.76
N PRO A 197 11.38 -8.97 18.66
CA PRO A 197 11.41 -9.72 17.41
C PRO A 197 10.73 -8.95 16.26
N ASN A 198 11.23 -9.08 15.04
CA ASN A 198 10.54 -8.58 13.86
C ASN A 198 9.32 -9.49 13.56
N PRO A 199 8.07 -8.97 13.52
CA PRO A 199 6.88 -9.79 13.30
C PRO A 199 6.72 -10.29 11.86
N THR A 200 7.53 -9.79 10.91
CA THR A 200 7.40 -10.10 9.48
C THR A 200 8.63 -10.78 8.86
N GLY A 201 9.65 -11.06 9.66
CA GLY A 201 10.89 -11.67 9.17
C GLY A 201 11.99 -11.68 10.21
N ASP A 202 13.21 -11.76 9.75
CA ASP A 202 14.38 -11.79 10.61
C ASP A 202 14.69 -10.43 11.27
N GLY A 203 15.50 -10.47 12.32
CA GLY A 203 15.99 -9.29 13.00
C GLY A 203 15.11 -8.79 14.14
N LYS A 204 15.32 -7.54 14.52
CA LYS A 204 14.64 -6.91 15.66
C LYS A 204 14.12 -5.54 15.29
N VAL A 205 13.00 -5.18 15.90
CA VAL A 205 12.34 -3.88 15.73
C VAL A 205 12.13 -3.19 17.08
N THR A 206 11.82 -1.92 17.05
CA THR A 206 11.53 -1.14 18.24
C THR A 206 10.12 -1.41 18.77
N LEU A 207 9.85 -1.08 20.02
CA LEU A 207 8.49 -1.07 20.58
C LEU A 207 7.57 -0.14 19.75
N ARG A 208 8.11 0.93 19.20
CA ARG A 208 7.38 1.87 18.35
C ARG A 208 6.73 1.19 17.15
N THR A 209 7.43 0.24 16.53
CA THR A 209 6.89 -0.58 15.43
C THR A 209 5.61 -1.33 15.87
N TYR A 210 5.65 -2.01 17.00
CA TYR A 210 4.48 -2.73 17.51
C TYR A 210 3.30 -1.81 17.83
N LEU A 211 3.58 -0.67 18.45
CA LEU A 211 2.54 0.33 18.73
C LEU A 211 1.92 0.90 17.45
N ALA A 212 2.72 1.10 16.40
CA ALA A 212 2.23 1.52 15.10
C ALA A 212 1.40 0.43 14.41
N LEU A 213 1.79 -0.83 14.54
CA LEU A 213 1.01 -1.97 14.02
C LEU A 213 -0.37 -2.07 14.66
N ILE A 214 -0.52 -1.80 15.97
CA ILE A 214 -1.84 -1.75 16.62
C ILE A 214 -2.69 -0.58 16.07
N ASN A 215 -2.05 0.53 15.68
CA ASN A 215 -2.71 1.68 15.04
C ASN A 215 -2.95 1.46 13.55
N PHE A 216 -3.09 0.23 13.12
CA PHE A 216 -3.13 -0.17 11.73
C PHE A 216 -4.15 0.63 10.91
N LYS A 217 -3.64 1.30 9.90
CA LYS A 217 -4.37 1.92 8.82
C LYS A 217 -3.66 1.57 7.54
N ALA A 218 -4.39 1.50 6.45
CA ALA A 218 -3.79 1.19 5.16
C ALA A 218 -4.50 1.94 4.03
N ASN A 219 -3.74 2.34 3.03
CA ASN A 219 -4.24 2.56 1.69
C ASN A 219 -4.25 1.20 0.98
N HIS A 220 -5.40 0.54 0.94
CA HIS A 220 -5.51 -0.83 0.45
C HIS A 220 -5.67 -0.93 -1.08
N ARG A 221 -5.24 0.09 -1.83
CA ARG A 221 -5.29 0.09 -3.29
C ARG A 221 -4.19 -0.78 -3.89
N LYS A 222 -4.48 -1.31 -5.06
CA LYS A 222 -3.53 -2.00 -5.94
C LYS A 222 -3.93 -1.65 -7.36
N THR A 223 -3.31 -0.60 -7.87
CA THR A 223 -3.65 -0.06 -9.19
C THR A 223 -2.40 0.28 -9.98
N LEU A 224 -2.55 0.22 -11.30
CA LEU A 224 -1.58 0.74 -12.26
C LEU A 224 -2.32 1.69 -13.19
N VAL A 225 -1.69 2.81 -13.50
CA VAL A 225 -2.11 3.72 -14.57
C VAL A 225 -0.91 4.05 -15.43
N VAL A 226 -1.04 3.83 -16.73
CA VAL A 226 0.01 4.10 -17.72
C VAL A 226 -0.58 4.76 -18.96
N ASP A 227 0.28 5.44 -19.72
CA ASP A 227 0.00 5.68 -21.13
C ASP A 227 0.31 4.43 -21.95
N GLU A 228 -0.59 4.07 -22.85
CA GLU A 228 -0.45 2.96 -23.80
C GLU A 228 -0.73 3.49 -25.21
N GLY A 229 0.32 3.87 -25.94
CA GLY A 229 0.20 4.58 -27.21
C GLY A 229 -0.46 5.95 -27.04
N ASP A 230 -1.59 6.14 -27.71
CA ASP A 230 -2.35 7.41 -27.67
C ASP A 230 -3.47 7.42 -26.62
N THR A 231 -3.59 6.34 -25.82
CA THR A 231 -4.63 6.20 -24.81
C THR A 231 -4.03 6.03 -23.42
N TRP A 232 -4.88 6.11 -22.40
CA TRP A 232 -4.54 5.83 -21.01
C TRP A 232 -5.20 4.51 -20.59
N THR A 233 -4.42 3.66 -19.96
CA THR A 233 -4.87 2.36 -19.46
C THR A 233 -4.76 2.29 -17.96
N GLY A 234 -5.81 1.79 -17.34
CA GLY A 234 -5.88 1.49 -15.91
C GLY A 234 -5.98 0.00 -15.67
N LEU A 235 -5.36 -0.45 -14.59
CA LEU A 235 -5.52 -1.80 -14.06
C LEU A 235 -5.77 -1.71 -12.56
N VAL A 236 -6.84 -2.34 -12.10
CA VAL A 236 -7.20 -2.46 -10.67
C VAL A 236 -7.22 -3.93 -10.32
N THR A 237 -6.54 -4.30 -9.24
CA THR A 237 -6.40 -5.72 -8.87
C THR A 237 -6.56 -5.96 -7.37
N SER A 238 -6.83 -7.20 -6.99
CA SER A 238 -6.70 -7.70 -5.62
C SER A 238 -5.28 -8.16 -5.29
N ALA A 239 -4.43 -8.40 -6.29
CA ALA A 239 -3.06 -8.87 -6.14
C ALA A 239 -2.12 -7.79 -5.60
N ASN A 240 -1.21 -8.16 -4.72
CA ASN A 240 -0.12 -7.30 -4.24
C ASN A 240 1.22 -7.72 -4.87
N ALA A 241 2.11 -6.76 -5.06
CA ALA A 241 3.51 -7.04 -5.40
C ALA A 241 4.28 -7.49 -4.14
N HIS A 242 3.85 -8.59 -3.56
CA HIS A 242 4.29 -9.13 -2.28
C HIS A 242 4.61 -10.61 -2.43
N ASP A 243 5.83 -11.00 -2.12
CA ASP A 243 6.35 -12.34 -2.41
C ASP A 243 5.56 -13.44 -1.70
N ALA A 244 5.21 -13.25 -0.44
CA ALA A 244 4.45 -14.24 0.34
C ALA A 244 3.02 -14.47 -0.18
N SER A 245 2.45 -13.53 -0.93
CA SER A 245 1.12 -13.68 -1.54
C SER A 245 1.16 -13.94 -3.05
N SER A 246 2.34 -14.17 -3.60
CA SER A 246 2.54 -14.40 -5.04
C SER A 246 1.83 -15.64 -5.58
N ALA A 247 1.51 -16.59 -4.71
CA ALA A 247 0.80 -17.83 -5.04
C ALA A 247 -0.72 -17.78 -4.79
N HIS A 248 -1.28 -16.61 -4.41
CA HIS A 248 -2.71 -16.48 -4.14
C HIS A 248 -3.51 -16.35 -5.44
N SER A 249 -4.75 -16.84 -5.42
CA SER A 249 -5.73 -16.53 -6.46
C SER A 249 -6.18 -15.07 -6.33
N ASN A 250 -6.22 -14.36 -7.45
CA ASN A 250 -6.54 -12.94 -7.51
C ASN A 250 -7.34 -12.62 -8.77
N ILE A 251 -7.91 -11.42 -8.78
CA ILE A 251 -8.64 -10.89 -9.94
C ILE A 251 -8.15 -9.47 -10.23
N ALA A 252 -8.13 -9.13 -11.51
CA ALA A 252 -7.91 -7.77 -11.96
C ALA A 252 -8.89 -7.36 -13.07
N LEU A 253 -9.12 -6.07 -13.16
CA LEU A 253 -9.81 -5.43 -14.25
C LEU A 253 -8.85 -4.48 -14.94
N ARG A 254 -8.54 -4.75 -16.22
CA ARG A 254 -7.85 -3.84 -17.13
C ARG A 254 -8.88 -3.11 -17.96
N PHE A 255 -8.67 -1.83 -18.20
CA PHE A 255 -9.55 -1.01 -19.04
C PHE A 255 -8.75 0.14 -19.65
N SER A 256 -9.05 0.50 -20.90
CA SER A 256 -8.41 1.60 -21.61
C SER A 256 -9.41 2.72 -21.97
N GLY A 257 -8.97 3.72 -22.72
CA GLY A 257 -9.79 4.86 -23.09
C GLY A 257 -10.03 5.85 -21.95
N LEU A 258 -9.17 5.85 -20.93
CA LEU A 258 -9.27 6.80 -19.80
C LEU A 258 -9.01 8.23 -20.26
N TYR A 259 -9.82 9.16 -19.80
CA TYR A 259 -9.59 10.59 -19.98
C TYR A 259 -8.57 11.13 -18.98
N PRO A 260 -7.83 12.19 -19.29
CA PRO A 260 -6.83 12.77 -18.38
C PRO A 260 -7.37 13.11 -16.96
N ASP A 261 -8.62 13.53 -16.86
CA ASP A 261 -9.25 13.80 -15.57
C ASP A 261 -9.55 12.52 -14.77
N GLN A 262 -9.83 11.40 -15.44
CA GLN A 262 -9.96 10.08 -14.79
C GLN A 262 -8.60 9.58 -14.29
N VAL A 263 -7.55 9.74 -15.11
CA VAL A 263 -6.18 9.41 -14.71
C VAL A 263 -5.78 10.19 -13.45
N ARG A 264 -6.02 11.51 -13.43
CA ARG A 264 -5.78 12.34 -12.24
C ARG A 264 -6.46 11.80 -11.01
N ARG A 265 -7.70 11.31 -11.12
CA ARG A 265 -8.48 10.81 -9.99
C ARG A 265 -8.02 9.43 -9.50
N LEU A 266 -7.69 8.53 -10.42
CA LEU A 266 -7.12 7.22 -10.04
C LEU A 266 -5.82 7.37 -9.26
N VAL A 267 -5.09 8.43 -9.54
CA VAL A 267 -3.78 8.69 -8.97
C VAL A 267 -3.83 9.71 -7.82
N ALA A 268 -4.88 10.53 -7.74
CA ALA A 268 -5.03 11.52 -6.66
C ALA A 268 -5.16 10.81 -5.31
N ILE A 269 -4.06 10.76 -4.59
CA ILE A 269 -4.04 10.44 -3.19
C ILE A 269 -3.48 11.65 -2.45
N GLU A 270 -4.37 12.27 -1.67
CA GLU A 270 -4.01 13.16 -0.57
C GLU A 270 -3.21 14.41 -0.91
N GLY A 271 -3.54 15.12 -2.00
CA GLY A 271 -3.02 16.46 -2.26
C GLY A 271 -1.50 16.61 -2.44
N SER A 272 -0.74 15.53 -2.30
CA SER A 272 0.72 15.57 -2.44
C SER A 272 1.23 15.30 -3.85
N VAL A 273 0.35 14.92 -4.76
CA VAL A 273 0.71 14.54 -6.15
C VAL A 273 0.23 15.55 -7.18
N ASP A 274 -0.70 16.45 -6.83
CA ASP A 274 -1.44 17.33 -7.76
C ASP A 274 -0.57 18.23 -8.64
N ILE A 275 0.47 18.84 -8.07
CA ILE A 275 1.30 19.81 -8.82
C ILE A 275 2.10 19.11 -9.92
N TRP A 276 2.47 17.87 -9.70
CA TRP A 276 3.35 17.14 -10.60
C TRP A 276 2.58 16.49 -11.77
N PHE A 277 1.34 16.07 -11.52
CA PHE A 277 0.48 15.45 -12.54
C PHE A 277 -0.07 16.42 -13.55
N ASN A 278 -0.35 17.66 -13.15
CA ASN A 278 -0.88 18.68 -14.05
C ASN A 278 0.04 18.95 -15.25
N ASP A 279 1.35 18.79 -15.08
CA ASP A 279 2.31 18.99 -16.15
C ASP A 279 2.54 17.72 -17.00
N ALA A 280 2.25 16.53 -16.48
CA ALA A 280 2.40 15.27 -17.20
C ALA A 280 1.26 15.00 -18.19
N LEU A 281 0.09 15.59 -17.94
CA LEU A 281 -1.13 15.36 -18.73
C LEU A 281 -1.38 16.46 -19.77
N LYS A 282 -0.48 17.44 -19.89
CA LYS A 282 -0.43 18.39 -20.99
C LYS A 282 0.32 17.80 -22.17
#